data_ea851645c9ab7d8ceeca33ed08efcb1b
#
_entry.id   ea851645c9ab7d8ceeca33ed08efcb1b
#
_cell.length_a   1.000
_cell.length_b   1.000
_cell.length_c   1.000
_cell.angle_alpha   90.00
_cell.angle_beta   90.00
_cell.angle_gamma   90.00
#
_symmetry.space_group_name_H-M   'P 1'
#
loop_
_entity.id
_entity.type
_entity.pdbx_description
1 polymer ?
#
loop_
_entity_poly.entity_id
_entity_poly.type
_entity_poly.pdbx_seq_one_letter_code
_entity_poly.pdbx_strand_id
1 'polypeptide(L)'
;EEVFGQSVLVTEGATWQRQRRMLMPAFTPKRVAGYAQLMTDAARRALDAAVPTGQPRALVPVDALWTDVAMDVILRTLFSTSAQADAREAAWATQTLSETAFREMFMPFTLPNWLPLPGKADKRRALRSLKGLVQRHIDARRSEAAQAHDTAAQPERTDLLHMLLALRDEGTGEALSPQEVLDQCLVTFQAGHETSATTLLWWTTLMAQHPEAAERARAEVDAVL
;
A
#
# COMPACT_ATOMS: atom_id res chain seq x y z
N GLU A 1 9.23 -5.83 -14.13
CA GLU A 1 9.82 -6.99 -13.44
C GLU A 1 10.73 -6.58 -12.26
N GLU A 2 11.61 -5.57 -12.38
CA GLU A 2 12.57 -5.21 -11.31
C GLU A 2 11.92 -4.78 -9.98
N VAL A 3 10.81 -4.06 -10.04
CA VAL A 3 10.09 -3.56 -8.86
C VAL A 3 9.14 -4.63 -8.32
N PHE A 4 8.38 -5.28 -9.19
CA PHE A 4 7.25 -6.14 -8.84
C PHE A 4 7.56 -7.64 -8.92
N GLY A 5 8.80 -8.02 -9.28
CA GLY A 5 9.25 -9.41 -9.37
C GLY A 5 8.31 -10.28 -10.21
N GLN A 6 7.88 -11.40 -9.63
CA GLN A 6 6.93 -12.35 -10.21
C GLN A 6 5.55 -12.24 -9.54
N SER A 7 5.07 -11.01 -9.37
CA SER A 7 3.74 -10.76 -8.78
C SER A 7 2.61 -10.94 -9.78
N VAL A 8 1.38 -11.00 -9.27
CA VAL A 8 0.15 -11.11 -10.06
C VAL A 8 -0.03 -9.99 -11.10
N LEU A 9 0.68 -8.87 -10.96
CA LEU A 9 0.63 -7.74 -11.90
C LEU A 9 1.44 -8.01 -13.17
N VAL A 10 2.52 -8.79 -13.09
CA VAL A 10 3.50 -8.97 -14.19
C VAL A 10 3.59 -10.40 -14.70
N THR A 11 3.00 -11.37 -14.01
CA THR A 11 2.94 -12.77 -14.46
C THR A 11 1.81 -12.98 -15.46
N GLU A 12 1.93 -14.05 -16.24
CA GLU A 12 0.95 -14.46 -17.26
C GLU A 12 0.64 -15.96 -17.18
N GLY A 13 -0.34 -16.40 -17.94
CA GLY A 13 -0.68 -17.80 -18.12
C GLY A 13 -1.04 -18.51 -16.81
N ALA A 14 -0.53 -19.74 -16.63
CA ALA A 14 -0.86 -20.60 -15.48
C ALA A 14 -0.38 -19.99 -14.14
N THR A 15 0.78 -19.33 -14.13
CA THR A 15 1.31 -18.67 -12.91
C THR A 15 0.37 -17.56 -12.45
N TRP A 16 -0.06 -16.71 -13.38
CA TRP A 16 -1.02 -15.64 -13.08
C TRP A 16 -2.35 -16.21 -12.57
N GLN A 17 -2.88 -17.24 -13.24
CA GLN A 17 -4.14 -17.85 -12.83
C GLN A 17 -4.06 -18.43 -11.41
N ARG A 18 -2.96 -19.11 -11.07
CA ARG A 18 -2.70 -19.62 -9.72
C ARG A 18 -2.64 -18.51 -8.70
N GLN A 19 -1.79 -17.50 -8.93
CA GLN A 19 -1.62 -16.37 -8.00
C GLN A 19 -2.93 -15.60 -7.81
N ARG A 20 -3.65 -15.30 -8.90
CA ARG A 20 -4.93 -14.59 -8.83
C ARG A 20 -5.97 -15.37 -8.02
N ARG A 21 -6.12 -16.69 -8.26
CA ARG A 21 -7.02 -17.54 -7.50
C ARG A 21 -6.69 -17.54 -6.02
N MET A 22 -5.41 -17.64 -5.67
CA MET A 22 -4.96 -17.60 -4.29
C MET A 22 -5.22 -16.26 -3.62
N LEU A 23 -5.03 -15.15 -4.31
CA LEU A 23 -5.17 -13.79 -3.76
C LEU A 23 -6.63 -13.34 -3.61
N MET A 24 -7.54 -13.80 -4.46
CA MET A 24 -8.95 -13.34 -4.47
C MET A 24 -9.64 -13.39 -3.09
N PRO A 25 -9.46 -14.41 -2.26
CA PRO A 25 -10.09 -14.46 -0.93
C PRO A 25 -9.68 -13.31 0.01
N ALA A 26 -8.50 -12.72 -0.21
CA ALA A 26 -8.01 -11.58 0.57
C ALA A 26 -8.72 -10.26 0.24
N PHE A 27 -9.36 -10.17 -0.93
CA PHE A 27 -10.00 -8.94 -1.45
C PHE A 27 -11.54 -9.07 -1.55
N THR A 28 -12.14 -9.97 -0.79
CA THR A 28 -13.60 -10.07 -0.74
C THR A 28 -14.25 -8.83 -0.12
N PRO A 29 -15.49 -8.46 -0.51
CA PRO A 29 -16.19 -7.31 0.05
C PRO A 29 -16.26 -7.32 1.58
N LYS A 30 -16.47 -8.50 2.18
CA LYS A 30 -16.49 -8.67 3.65
C LYS A 30 -15.14 -8.30 4.29
N ARG A 31 -14.02 -8.69 3.66
CA ARG A 31 -12.67 -8.36 4.16
C ARG A 31 -12.39 -6.88 4.03
N VAL A 32 -12.71 -6.30 2.86
CA VAL A 32 -12.52 -4.87 2.60
C VAL A 32 -13.35 -4.02 3.57
N ALA A 33 -14.60 -4.40 3.84
CA ALA A 33 -15.44 -3.75 4.84
C ALA A 33 -14.84 -3.78 6.25
N GLY A 34 -14.08 -4.82 6.58
CA GLY A 34 -13.34 -4.91 7.85
C GLY A 34 -12.26 -3.83 8.04
N TYR A 35 -11.80 -3.20 6.98
CA TYR A 35 -10.81 -2.11 7.04
C TYR A 35 -11.45 -0.72 7.14
N ALA A 36 -12.78 -0.58 7.02
CA ALA A 36 -13.46 0.71 6.98
C ALA A 36 -13.15 1.58 8.21
N GLN A 37 -13.21 1.00 9.41
CA GLN A 37 -12.89 1.71 10.66
C GLN A 37 -11.43 2.20 10.67
N LEU A 38 -10.49 1.35 10.24
CA LEU A 38 -9.07 1.69 10.14
C LEU A 38 -8.83 2.85 9.17
N MET A 39 -9.50 2.84 8.02
CA MET A 39 -9.42 3.91 7.02
C MET A 39 -9.99 5.22 7.57
N THR A 40 -11.14 5.17 8.23
CA THR A 40 -11.78 6.33 8.86
C THR A 40 -10.89 6.93 9.95
N ASP A 41 -10.30 6.09 10.80
CA ASP A 41 -9.42 6.55 11.87
C ASP A 41 -8.11 7.14 11.32
N ALA A 42 -7.56 6.60 10.23
CA ALA A 42 -6.40 7.18 9.57
C ALA A 42 -6.71 8.57 9.00
N ALA A 43 -7.84 8.71 8.30
CA ALA A 43 -8.28 9.99 7.75
C ALA A 43 -8.53 11.03 8.85
N ARG A 44 -9.22 10.63 9.94
CA ARG A 44 -9.49 11.50 11.09
C ARG A 44 -8.21 12.01 11.74
N ARG A 45 -7.25 11.12 12.05
CA ARG A 45 -5.97 11.50 12.63
C ARG A 45 -5.19 12.48 11.75
N ALA A 46 -5.18 12.25 10.45
CA ALA A 46 -4.49 13.13 9.51
C ALA A 46 -5.15 14.51 9.43
N LEU A 47 -6.49 14.57 9.43
CA LEU A 47 -7.24 15.82 9.45
C LEU A 47 -7.05 16.59 10.76
N ASP A 48 -7.12 15.92 11.92
CA ASP A 48 -6.90 16.52 13.24
C ASP A 48 -5.49 17.10 13.39
N ALA A 49 -4.49 16.44 12.77
CA ALA A 49 -3.11 16.93 12.75
C ALA A 49 -2.94 18.14 11.80
N ALA A 50 -3.66 18.14 10.67
CA ALA A 50 -3.56 19.19 9.67
C ALA A 50 -4.37 20.46 10.04
N VAL A 51 -5.48 20.28 10.78
CA VAL A 51 -6.37 21.37 11.21
C VAL A 51 -6.48 21.37 12.73
N PRO A 52 -5.56 22.05 13.45
CA PRO A 52 -5.58 22.08 14.91
C PRO A 52 -6.89 22.66 15.46
N THR A 53 -7.36 22.06 16.55
CA THR A 53 -8.61 22.49 17.22
C THR A 53 -8.54 23.96 17.61
N GLY A 54 -9.59 24.73 17.27
CA GLY A 54 -9.68 26.15 17.60
C GLY A 54 -9.14 27.12 16.53
N GLN A 55 -8.62 26.61 15.41
CA GLN A 55 -8.29 27.46 14.26
C GLN A 55 -9.46 27.44 13.24
N PRO A 56 -10.12 28.58 12.98
CA PRO A 56 -11.26 28.64 12.07
C PRO A 56 -10.88 28.45 10.60
N ARG A 57 -9.59 28.60 10.25
CA ARG A 57 -9.03 28.40 8.91
C ARG A 57 -7.59 27.90 9.02
N ALA A 58 -7.27 26.88 8.24
CA ALA A 58 -5.92 26.37 8.07
C ALA A 58 -5.61 26.19 6.58
N LEU A 59 -4.37 26.50 6.17
CA LEU A 59 -3.86 26.11 4.86
C LEU A 59 -3.29 24.71 5.00
N VAL A 60 -3.89 23.75 4.30
CA VAL A 60 -3.51 22.34 4.33
C VAL A 60 -2.93 21.97 2.97
N PRO A 61 -1.69 21.43 2.91
CA PRO A 61 -1.13 20.84 1.71
C PRO A 61 -1.85 19.51 1.42
N VAL A 62 -2.87 19.56 0.57
CA VAL A 62 -3.82 18.45 0.36
C VAL A 62 -3.15 17.21 -0.27
N ASP A 63 -2.13 17.43 -1.10
CA ASP A 63 -1.30 16.36 -1.67
C ASP A 63 -0.56 15.56 -0.59
N ALA A 64 0.10 16.24 0.34
CA ALA A 64 0.76 15.61 1.46
C ALA A 64 -0.23 14.91 2.39
N LEU A 65 -1.37 15.55 2.68
CA LEU A 65 -2.43 14.98 3.51
C LEU A 65 -2.91 13.63 2.98
N TRP A 66 -3.28 13.56 1.71
CA TRP A 66 -3.79 12.31 1.13
C TRP A 66 -2.72 11.24 0.93
N THR A 67 -1.47 11.68 0.69
CA THR A 67 -0.31 10.78 0.66
C THR A 67 -0.10 10.12 2.03
N ASP A 68 -0.13 10.90 3.10
CA ASP A 68 0.03 10.40 4.47
C ASP A 68 -1.13 9.47 4.89
N VAL A 69 -2.38 9.83 4.53
CA VAL A 69 -3.55 8.96 4.79
C VAL A 69 -3.41 7.63 4.06
N ALA A 70 -3.12 7.65 2.75
CA ALA A 70 -2.98 6.43 1.96
C ALA A 70 -1.82 5.57 2.47
N MET A 71 -0.71 6.18 2.88
CA MET A 71 0.44 5.49 3.46
C MET A 71 0.09 4.83 4.80
N ASP A 72 -0.58 5.54 5.72
CA ASP A 72 -1.00 4.97 7.02
C ASP A 72 -1.99 3.81 6.81
N VAL A 73 -2.93 3.95 5.88
CA VAL A 73 -3.89 2.89 5.53
C VAL A 73 -3.17 1.65 5.01
N ILE A 74 -2.27 1.80 4.02
CA ILE A 74 -1.61 0.63 3.42
C ILE A 74 -0.68 -0.08 4.41
N LEU A 75 0.07 0.65 5.24
CA LEU A 75 0.93 0.07 6.26
C LEU A 75 0.13 -0.72 7.30
N ARG A 76 -1.02 -0.20 7.72
CA ARG A 76 -1.89 -0.89 8.70
C ARG A 76 -2.61 -2.08 8.10
N THR A 77 -3.13 -1.97 6.89
CA THR A 77 -3.88 -3.06 6.24
C THR A 77 -2.95 -4.18 5.77
N LEU A 78 -1.75 -3.85 5.35
CA LEU A 78 -0.79 -4.83 4.85
C LEU A 78 0.05 -5.45 5.98
N PHE A 79 0.51 -4.65 6.97
CA PHE A 79 1.47 -5.09 7.97
C PHE A 79 1.01 -4.93 9.43
N SER A 80 -0.17 -4.39 9.69
CA SER A 80 -0.65 -4.02 11.03
C SER A 80 0.29 -3.04 11.76
N THR A 81 0.97 -2.17 11.03
CA THR A 81 1.92 -1.19 11.58
C THR A 81 1.54 0.24 11.23
N SER A 82 1.98 1.17 12.08
CA SER A 82 1.83 2.63 11.89
C SER A 82 3.13 3.38 12.18
N ALA A 83 4.27 2.69 12.07
CA ALA A 83 5.56 3.27 12.39
C ALA A 83 5.89 4.44 11.44
N GLN A 84 6.07 5.65 12.00
CA GLN A 84 6.40 6.85 11.21
C GLN A 84 7.74 6.73 10.45
N ALA A 85 8.68 5.94 11.00
CA ALA A 85 9.95 5.69 10.32
C ALA A 85 9.74 4.92 9.03
N ASP A 86 8.93 3.85 9.07
CA ASP A 86 8.58 3.05 7.90
C ASP A 86 7.79 3.88 6.88
N ALA A 87 6.86 4.73 7.32
CA ALA A 87 6.08 5.60 6.44
C ALA A 87 6.97 6.57 5.65
N ARG A 88 7.95 7.20 6.29
CA ARG A 88 8.87 8.13 5.61
C ARG A 88 9.81 7.40 4.64
N GLU A 89 10.35 6.26 5.06
CA GLU A 89 11.20 5.42 4.18
C GLU A 89 10.43 4.97 2.95
N ALA A 90 9.20 4.47 3.16
CA ALA A 90 8.33 4.02 2.11
C ALA A 90 7.92 5.13 1.15
N ALA A 91 7.49 6.30 1.66
CA ALA A 91 7.09 7.45 0.85
C ALA A 91 8.21 7.91 -0.08
N TRP A 92 9.43 8.06 0.46
CA TRP A 92 10.61 8.42 -0.35
C TRP A 92 10.90 7.37 -1.43
N ALA A 93 10.90 6.09 -1.06
CA ALA A 93 11.20 5.01 -2.00
C ALA A 93 10.14 4.90 -3.11
N THR A 94 8.87 4.98 -2.74
CA THR A 94 7.74 4.93 -3.69
C THR A 94 7.79 6.10 -4.66
N GLN A 95 7.92 7.32 -4.17
CA GLN A 95 8.02 8.51 -5.02
C GLN A 95 9.19 8.41 -6.00
N THR A 96 10.39 8.02 -5.52
CA THR A 96 11.58 7.85 -6.37
C THR A 96 11.36 6.80 -7.46
N LEU A 97 10.70 5.68 -7.13
CA LEU A 97 10.41 4.62 -8.09
C LEU A 97 9.39 5.08 -9.13
N SER A 98 8.31 5.76 -8.71
CA SER A 98 7.28 6.28 -9.63
C SER A 98 7.81 7.34 -10.57
N GLU A 99 8.56 8.32 -10.07
CA GLU A 99 9.20 9.35 -10.91
C GLU A 99 10.15 8.73 -11.93
N THR A 100 10.91 7.71 -11.52
CA THR A 100 11.85 7.02 -12.42
C THR A 100 11.11 6.19 -13.45
N ALA A 101 10.08 5.46 -13.05
CA ALA A 101 9.24 4.67 -13.96
C ALA A 101 8.55 5.55 -14.99
N PHE A 102 8.02 6.71 -14.56
CA PHE A 102 7.41 7.68 -15.46
C PHE A 102 8.41 8.21 -16.50
N ARG A 103 9.62 8.58 -16.06
CA ARG A 103 10.67 9.02 -17.00
C ARG A 103 11.05 7.92 -17.98
N GLU A 104 11.23 6.68 -17.50
CA GLU A 104 11.61 5.53 -18.34
C GLU A 104 10.52 5.18 -19.37
N MET A 105 9.24 5.38 -19.03
CA MET A 105 8.10 5.12 -19.94
C MET A 105 8.13 5.99 -21.20
N PHE A 106 8.64 7.22 -21.10
CA PHE A 106 8.73 8.15 -22.24
C PHE A 106 10.10 8.17 -22.92
N MET A 107 11.03 7.32 -22.48
CA MET A 107 12.33 7.20 -23.14
C MET A 107 12.26 6.15 -24.27
N PRO A 108 12.79 6.47 -25.46
CA PRO A 108 12.80 5.53 -26.59
C PRO A 108 13.68 4.30 -26.32
N PHE A 109 14.62 4.40 -25.37
CA PHE A 109 15.50 3.31 -24.94
C PHE A 109 15.69 3.34 -23.43
N THR A 110 15.43 2.21 -22.76
CA THR A 110 15.77 2.02 -21.35
C THR A 110 17.17 1.43 -21.24
N LEU A 111 18.10 2.22 -20.69
CA LEU A 111 19.46 1.76 -20.44
C LEU A 111 19.51 0.87 -19.20
N PRO A 112 20.40 -0.15 -19.17
CA PRO A 112 20.52 -1.05 -18.02
C PRO A 112 20.79 -0.32 -16.70
N ASN A 113 20.24 -0.83 -15.60
CA ASN A 113 20.32 -0.19 -14.28
C ASN A 113 21.73 -0.20 -13.66
N TRP A 114 22.65 -1.03 -14.15
CA TRP A 114 24.03 -1.05 -13.70
C TRP A 114 24.84 0.16 -14.21
N LEU A 115 24.37 0.85 -15.25
CA LEU A 115 25.05 2.03 -15.77
C LEU A 115 25.02 3.17 -14.76
N PRO A 116 26.16 3.87 -14.49
CA PRO A 116 26.22 4.95 -13.52
C PRO A 116 25.61 6.26 -14.06
N LEU A 117 24.31 6.24 -14.35
CA LEU A 117 23.56 7.39 -14.84
C LEU A 117 22.83 8.11 -13.68
N PRO A 118 22.60 9.42 -13.79
CA PRO A 118 21.77 10.16 -12.85
C PRO A 118 20.39 9.50 -12.67
N GLY A 119 19.94 9.32 -11.44
CA GLY A 119 18.67 8.68 -11.08
C GLY A 119 18.72 7.15 -10.98
N LYS A 120 19.64 6.44 -11.67
CA LYS A 120 19.75 4.98 -11.54
C LYS A 120 20.27 4.54 -10.17
N ALA A 121 21.13 5.33 -9.54
CA ALA A 121 21.60 5.07 -8.18
C ALA A 121 20.45 5.22 -7.17
N ASP A 122 19.64 6.25 -7.32
CA ASP A 122 18.48 6.50 -6.44
C ASP A 122 17.39 5.45 -6.66
N LYS A 123 17.11 5.05 -7.90
CA LYS A 123 16.23 3.91 -8.20
C LYS A 123 16.68 2.64 -7.49
N ARG A 124 17.96 2.29 -7.58
CA ARG A 124 18.51 1.09 -6.90
C ARG A 124 18.43 1.21 -5.38
N ARG A 125 18.66 2.42 -4.83
CA ARG A 125 18.54 2.67 -3.39
C ARG A 125 17.08 2.54 -2.95
N ALA A 126 16.16 3.19 -3.64
CA ALA A 126 14.73 3.15 -3.37
C ALA A 126 14.17 1.72 -3.43
N LEU A 127 14.57 0.94 -4.46
CA LEU A 127 14.16 -0.46 -4.59
C LEU A 127 14.69 -1.32 -3.45
N ARG A 128 15.96 -1.14 -3.04
CA ARG A 128 16.53 -1.87 -1.89
C ARG A 128 15.85 -1.49 -0.58
N SER A 129 15.58 -0.20 -0.38
CA SER A 129 14.88 0.31 0.80
C SER A 129 13.48 -0.29 0.91
N LEU A 130 12.68 -0.23 -0.15
CA LEU A 130 11.33 -0.77 -0.16
C LEU A 130 11.29 -2.29 0.03
N LYS A 131 12.17 -3.03 -0.68
CA LYS A 131 12.31 -4.48 -0.48
C LYS A 131 12.75 -4.82 0.94
N GLY A 132 13.71 -4.07 1.49
CA GLY A 132 14.18 -4.26 2.85
C GLY A 132 13.10 -3.99 3.90
N LEU A 133 12.28 -2.96 3.70
CA LEU A 133 11.13 -2.65 4.57
C LEU A 133 10.14 -3.82 4.58
N VAL A 134 9.70 -4.26 3.42
CA VAL A 134 8.74 -5.38 3.31
C VAL A 134 9.33 -6.66 3.89
N GLN A 135 10.61 -6.95 3.61
CA GLN A 135 11.28 -8.14 4.14
C GLN A 135 11.36 -8.12 5.67
N ARG A 136 11.68 -6.97 6.29
CA ARG A 136 11.67 -6.84 7.76
C ARG A 136 10.32 -7.23 8.37
N HIS A 137 9.20 -6.80 7.76
CA HIS A 137 7.87 -7.17 8.24
C HIS A 137 7.55 -8.66 8.05
N ILE A 138 7.97 -9.24 6.93
CA ILE A 138 7.83 -10.68 6.69
C ILE A 138 8.62 -11.49 7.72
N ASP A 139 9.87 -11.11 7.97
CA ASP A 139 10.75 -11.83 8.92
C ASP A 139 10.25 -11.69 10.36
N ALA A 140 9.82 -10.49 10.76
CA ALA A 140 9.20 -10.28 12.07
C ALA A 140 7.97 -11.17 12.25
N ARG A 141 7.09 -11.24 11.25
CA ARG A 141 5.89 -12.07 11.29
C ARG A 141 6.20 -13.57 11.39
N ARG A 142 7.21 -14.04 10.65
CA ARG A 142 7.67 -15.44 10.72
C ARG A 142 8.27 -15.77 12.09
N SER A 143 9.05 -14.85 12.64
CA SER A 143 9.64 -15.01 13.96
C SER A 143 8.57 -15.06 15.05
N GLU A 144 7.55 -14.20 14.99
CA GLU A 144 6.40 -14.24 15.90
C GLU A 144 5.65 -15.57 15.81
N ALA A 145 5.40 -16.07 14.59
CA ALA A 145 4.71 -17.34 14.39
C ALA A 145 5.52 -18.54 14.93
N ALA A 146 6.85 -18.51 14.80
CA ALA A 146 7.73 -19.56 15.35
C ALA A 146 7.73 -19.55 16.89
N GLN A 147 7.70 -18.36 17.52
CA GLN A 147 7.66 -18.23 18.98
C GLN A 147 6.30 -18.56 19.58
N ALA A 148 5.23 -18.32 18.84
CA ALA A 148 3.85 -18.53 19.32
C ALA A 148 3.43 -20.02 19.33
N HIS A 149 4.22 -20.94 18.78
CA HIS A 149 4.02 -22.39 18.97
C HIS A 149 4.10 -22.82 20.44
N ASP A 150 4.72 -21.98 21.29
CA ASP A 150 4.87 -22.23 22.73
C ASP A 150 3.79 -21.54 23.61
N THR A 151 2.95 -20.65 23.05
CA THR A 151 1.97 -19.89 23.84
C THR A 151 0.59 -19.89 23.19
N ALA A 152 -0.42 -20.31 23.92
CA ALA A 152 -1.79 -20.56 23.43
C ALA A 152 -2.65 -19.31 23.07
N ALA A 153 -2.08 -18.13 22.90
CA ALA A 153 -2.80 -16.91 22.60
C ALA A 153 -2.11 -16.10 21.49
N GLN A 154 -2.43 -16.39 20.22
CA GLN A 154 -2.15 -15.46 19.14
C GLN A 154 -3.27 -14.43 19.04
N PRO A 155 -2.96 -13.11 18.98
CA PRO A 155 -3.96 -12.15 18.54
C PRO A 155 -4.39 -12.51 17.12
N GLU A 156 -5.69 -12.59 16.88
CA GLU A 156 -6.28 -12.87 15.57
C GLU A 156 -5.92 -11.71 14.62
N ARG A 157 -4.81 -11.86 13.90
CA ARG A 157 -4.36 -10.86 12.92
C ARG A 157 -5.08 -11.08 11.60
N THR A 158 -5.66 -10.01 11.07
CA THR A 158 -6.47 -10.03 9.84
C THR A 158 -5.81 -9.25 8.70
N ASP A 159 -4.54 -8.82 8.88
CA ASP A 159 -3.82 -8.08 7.83
C ASP A 159 -3.45 -8.97 6.63
N LEU A 160 -3.18 -8.30 5.52
CA LEU A 160 -2.92 -8.99 4.25
C LEU A 160 -1.66 -9.87 4.31
N LEU A 161 -0.58 -9.45 4.97
CA LEU A 161 0.63 -10.25 5.12
C LEU A 161 0.34 -11.57 5.85
N HIS A 162 -0.45 -11.53 6.92
CA HIS A 162 -0.85 -12.75 7.63
C HIS A 162 -1.60 -13.70 6.69
N MET A 163 -2.54 -13.16 5.91
CA MET A 163 -3.27 -13.97 4.93
C MET A 163 -2.36 -14.55 3.86
N LEU A 164 -1.45 -13.76 3.27
CA LEU A 164 -0.51 -14.24 2.24
C LEU A 164 0.36 -15.40 2.74
N LEU A 165 0.82 -15.35 3.98
CA LEU A 165 1.61 -16.42 4.59
C LEU A 165 0.79 -17.71 4.86
N ALA A 166 -0.52 -17.56 5.09
CA ALA A 166 -1.43 -18.68 5.34
C ALA A 166 -2.02 -19.30 4.06
N LEU A 167 -1.95 -18.59 2.90
CA LEU A 167 -2.54 -19.06 1.66
C LEU A 167 -1.96 -20.40 1.21
N ARG A 168 -2.86 -21.26 0.71
CA ARG A 168 -2.51 -22.52 0.05
C ARG A 168 -3.31 -22.62 -1.25
N ASP A 169 -2.66 -23.12 -2.30
CA ASP A 169 -3.34 -23.42 -3.57
C ASP A 169 -4.32 -24.57 -3.35
N GLU A 170 -5.57 -24.41 -3.74
CA GLU A 170 -6.62 -25.42 -3.55
C GLU A 170 -6.35 -26.71 -4.36
N GLY A 171 -5.64 -26.59 -5.50
CA GLY A 171 -5.34 -27.73 -6.37
C GLY A 171 -4.11 -28.52 -5.95
N THR A 172 -3.06 -27.83 -5.47
CA THR A 172 -1.76 -28.46 -5.15
C THR A 172 -1.48 -28.52 -3.66
N GLY A 173 -2.16 -27.73 -2.82
CA GLY A 173 -1.86 -27.55 -1.40
C GLY A 173 -0.61 -26.69 -1.12
N GLU A 174 0.08 -26.22 -2.17
CA GLU A 174 1.31 -25.46 -2.05
C GLU A 174 1.08 -24.04 -1.53
N ALA A 175 1.98 -23.57 -0.68
CA ALA A 175 2.04 -22.19 -0.25
C ALA A 175 2.64 -21.28 -1.35
N LEU A 176 2.48 -19.97 -1.17
CA LEU A 176 3.34 -19.01 -1.87
C LEU A 176 4.79 -19.17 -1.40
N SER A 177 5.73 -19.15 -2.33
CA SER A 177 7.15 -19.14 -2.00
C SER A 177 7.52 -17.84 -1.26
N PRO A 178 8.63 -17.80 -0.52
CA PRO A 178 9.09 -16.58 0.15
C PRO A 178 9.22 -15.38 -0.79
N GLN A 179 9.69 -15.63 -2.01
CA GLN A 179 9.83 -14.59 -3.02
C GLN A 179 8.46 -14.11 -3.54
N GLU A 180 7.51 -15.03 -3.77
CA GLU A 180 6.16 -14.65 -4.18
C GLU A 180 5.45 -13.81 -3.11
N VAL A 181 5.59 -14.14 -1.83
CA VAL A 181 5.05 -13.32 -0.74
C VAL A 181 5.63 -11.91 -0.78
N LEU A 182 6.95 -11.78 -0.92
CA LEU A 182 7.62 -10.47 -1.03
C LEU A 182 7.10 -9.68 -2.23
N ASP A 183 7.01 -10.32 -3.40
CA ASP A 183 6.57 -9.68 -4.64
C ASP A 183 5.09 -9.27 -4.58
N GLN A 184 4.21 -10.08 -3.96
CA GLN A 184 2.80 -9.71 -3.75
C GLN A 184 2.66 -8.55 -2.74
N CYS A 185 3.45 -8.51 -1.68
CA CYS A 185 3.47 -7.38 -0.74
C CYS A 185 3.94 -6.10 -1.43
N LEU A 186 5.01 -6.16 -2.23
CA LEU A 186 5.55 -5.01 -2.95
C LEU A 186 4.55 -4.42 -3.94
N VAL A 187 3.89 -5.27 -4.74
CA VAL A 187 2.89 -4.81 -5.71
C VAL A 187 1.67 -4.22 -5.01
N THR A 188 1.19 -4.85 -3.94
CA THR A 188 0.03 -4.35 -3.19
C THR A 188 0.34 -3.01 -2.53
N PHE A 189 1.53 -2.89 -1.94
CA PHE A 189 2.00 -1.66 -1.32
C PHE A 189 2.06 -0.51 -2.33
N GLN A 190 2.74 -0.72 -3.47
CA GLN A 190 2.92 0.29 -4.50
C GLN A 190 1.57 0.68 -5.14
N ALA A 191 0.74 -0.30 -5.49
CA ALA A 191 -0.55 -0.05 -6.13
C ALA A 191 -1.55 0.64 -5.20
N GLY A 192 -1.55 0.32 -3.91
CA GLY A 192 -2.54 0.81 -2.95
C GLY A 192 -2.30 2.23 -2.44
N HIS A 193 -1.05 2.69 -2.44
CA HIS A 193 -0.68 3.99 -1.88
C HIS A 193 -0.91 5.13 -2.88
N GLU A 194 -0.18 5.17 -3.98
CA GLU A 194 -0.10 6.31 -4.89
C GLU A 194 -1.41 6.58 -5.65
N THR A 195 -2.05 5.51 -6.13
CA THR A 195 -3.31 5.64 -6.89
C THR A 195 -4.44 6.19 -6.04
N SER A 196 -4.55 5.74 -4.78
CA SER A 196 -5.55 6.22 -3.84
C SER A 196 -5.30 7.68 -3.44
N ALA A 197 -4.07 8.05 -3.11
CA ALA A 197 -3.70 9.42 -2.78
C ALA A 197 -4.00 10.38 -3.94
N THR A 198 -3.61 10.04 -5.16
CA THR A 198 -3.86 10.84 -6.35
C THR A 198 -5.35 10.97 -6.65
N THR A 199 -6.13 9.91 -6.50
CA THR A 199 -7.58 9.96 -6.69
C THR A 199 -8.24 10.90 -5.69
N LEU A 200 -7.87 10.83 -4.42
CA LEU A 200 -8.40 11.71 -3.37
C LEU A 200 -7.96 13.17 -3.57
N LEU A 201 -6.74 13.40 -4.02
CA LEU A 201 -6.25 14.74 -4.38
C LEU A 201 -7.10 15.35 -5.48
N TRP A 202 -7.33 14.64 -6.59
CA TRP A 202 -8.17 15.12 -7.68
C TRP A 202 -9.62 15.30 -7.27
N TRP A 203 -10.17 14.35 -6.50
CA TRP A 203 -11.51 14.47 -5.95
C TRP A 203 -11.67 15.75 -5.11
N THR A 204 -10.75 16.02 -4.19
CA THR A 204 -10.77 17.22 -3.34
C THR A 204 -10.65 18.50 -4.17
N THR A 205 -9.75 18.49 -5.17
CA THR A 205 -9.57 19.64 -6.08
C THR A 205 -10.84 19.93 -6.87
N LEU A 206 -11.46 18.90 -7.43
CA LEU A 206 -12.71 19.05 -8.20
C LEU A 206 -13.88 19.48 -7.31
N MET A 207 -14.01 18.93 -6.09
CA MET A 207 -15.05 19.37 -5.13
C MET A 207 -14.89 20.83 -4.75
N ALA A 208 -13.66 21.32 -4.61
CA ALA A 208 -13.41 22.74 -4.35
C ALA A 208 -13.79 23.65 -5.53
N GLN A 209 -13.72 23.16 -6.76
CA GLN A 209 -14.09 23.89 -7.98
C GLN A 209 -15.59 23.79 -8.31
N HIS A 210 -16.29 22.79 -7.76
CA HIS A 210 -17.70 22.50 -8.03
C HIS A 210 -18.52 22.43 -6.73
N PRO A 211 -18.83 23.58 -6.10
CA PRO A 211 -19.50 23.62 -4.79
C PRO A 211 -20.86 22.92 -4.78
N GLU A 212 -21.61 22.94 -5.88
CA GLU A 212 -22.89 22.24 -6.01
C GLU A 212 -22.74 20.71 -5.97
N ALA A 213 -21.62 20.16 -6.46
CA ALA A 213 -21.32 18.73 -6.37
C ALA A 213 -20.86 18.37 -4.94
N ALA A 214 -20.06 19.23 -4.32
CA ALA A 214 -19.63 19.06 -2.95
C ALA A 214 -20.81 19.07 -1.96
N GLU A 215 -21.80 19.96 -2.18
CA GLU A 215 -23.00 20.03 -1.35
C GLU A 215 -23.88 18.76 -1.48
N ARG A 216 -24.07 18.27 -2.71
CA ARG A 216 -24.78 17.00 -2.93
C ARG A 216 -24.08 15.81 -2.26
N ALA A 217 -22.74 15.73 -2.39
CA ALA A 217 -21.97 14.68 -1.75
C ALA A 217 -22.08 14.75 -0.21
N ARG A 218 -22.05 15.96 0.38
CA ARG A 218 -22.25 16.18 1.81
C ARG A 218 -23.64 15.74 2.26
N ALA A 219 -24.68 16.16 1.54
CA ALA A 219 -26.05 15.80 1.86
C ALA A 219 -26.28 14.28 1.80
N GLU A 220 -25.63 13.58 0.87
CA GLU A 220 -25.69 12.11 0.78
C GLU A 220 -25.01 11.45 2.00
N VAL A 221 -23.83 11.93 2.38
CA VAL A 221 -23.12 11.43 3.57
C VAL A 221 -23.92 11.65 4.83
N ASP A 222 -24.47 12.86 5.03
CA ASP A 222 -25.29 13.22 6.20
C ASP A 222 -26.60 12.42 6.27
N ALA A 223 -27.11 11.91 5.16
CA ALA A 223 -28.32 11.06 5.12
C ALA A 223 -28.04 9.58 5.44
N VAL A 224 -26.79 9.13 5.31
CA VAL A 224 -26.39 7.71 5.49
C VAL A 224 -25.71 7.47 6.83
N LEU A 225 -25.00 8.47 7.36
CA LEU A 225 -24.28 8.42 8.64
C LEU A 225 -25.07 9.08 9.78
#